data_eb2d071aa21ba103aca0f7b26631287f
#
_entry.id   eb2d071aa21ba103aca0f7b26631287f
#
_cell.length_a   1.000
_cell.length_b   1.000
_cell.length_c   1.000
_cell.angle_alpha   90.00
_cell.angle_beta   90.00
_cell.angle_gamma   90.00
#
_symmetry.space_group_name_H-M   'P 1'
#
loop_
_entity.id
_entity.type
_entity.pdbx_description
1 polymer ?
#
loop_
_entity_poly.entity_id
_entity_poly.type
_entity_poly.pdbx_seq_one_letter_code
_entity_poly.pdbx_strand_id
1 'polypeptide(L)'
;MAEVQKRYATFRSALAWSGLAALFFVTMELAARLDDHLTFGAPLSGRYDMEQLFQPTPRGVRGVPNGRCMKWSLNSLGFRGTELQRFADQVRVVTYGASETFGIYEDVGREYPRALERVLNASDVGQRFEVINAGMPGMRVGSGVQLLRDIGASLHPDVVIVYPTPTHYIGVTRPYCERTVSARANSSPGFKARMGEKLKDRLKAALPRNGLTLMRKAGIWWDTRGEAVVDRVDRASLDAFEHDLRCALGAIREAGAVPVLVTHANRFGAIRHPDDAYWLTGWRGQYPEMREGGFIDLENRANERIRATARGEKVILVDAAAALSGVPESFADHAHFTNEGADRLGRLLADAVRETSASHPSAAADVRTTVLPR
;
A
#
# COMPACT_ATOMS: atom_id res chain seq x y z
N MET A 1 -43.68 20.67 -44.77
CA MET A 1 -42.42 21.45 -44.72
C MET A 1 -42.10 21.98 -43.31
N ALA A 2 -43.05 22.60 -42.58
CA ALA A 2 -42.78 23.15 -41.25
C ALA A 2 -42.33 22.11 -40.19
N GLU A 3 -42.84 20.89 -40.25
CA GLU A 3 -42.46 19.82 -39.29
C GLU A 3 -41.05 19.27 -39.52
N VAL A 4 -40.61 19.21 -40.78
CA VAL A 4 -39.26 18.82 -41.16
C VAL A 4 -38.26 19.90 -40.70
N GLN A 5 -38.57 21.17 -40.89
CA GLN A 5 -37.75 22.29 -40.41
C GLN A 5 -37.65 22.31 -38.88
N LYS A 6 -38.71 22.02 -38.16
CA LYS A 6 -38.73 21.96 -36.70
C LYS A 6 -37.86 20.79 -36.18
N ARG A 7 -37.94 19.63 -36.81
CA ARG A 7 -37.07 18.47 -36.49
C ARG A 7 -35.61 18.77 -36.77
N TYR A 8 -35.29 19.46 -37.87
CA TYR A 8 -33.92 19.84 -38.22
C TYR A 8 -33.34 20.86 -37.21
N ALA A 9 -34.13 21.83 -36.77
CA ALA A 9 -33.77 22.82 -35.76
C ALA A 9 -33.51 22.17 -34.39
N THR A 10 -34.37 21.24 -33.97
CA THR A 10 -34.14 20.48 -32.70
C THR A 10 -32.93 19.59 -32.77
N PHE A 11 -32.65 18.92 -33.89
CA PHE A 11 -31.46 18.10 -34.09
C PHE A 11 -30.16 18.94 -34.02
N ARG A 12 -30.14 20.11 -34.70
CA ARG A 12 -29.00 21.04 -34.64
C ARG A 12 -28.74 21.57 -33.23
N SER A 13 -29.82 21.91 -32.48
CA SER A 13 -29.70 22.34 -31.09
C SER A 13 -29.20 21.22 -30.20
N ALA A 14 -29.69 19.99 -30.35
CA ALA A 14 -29.18 18.83 -29.60
C ALA A 14 -27.71 18.57 -29.87
N LEU A 15 -27.29 18.64 -31.14
CA LEU A 15 -25.89 18.47 -31.53
C LEU A 15 -24.99 19.58 -30.94
N ALA A 16 -25.44 20.83 -30.95
CA ALA A 16 -24.74 21.95 -30.37
C ALA A 16 -24.58 21.81 -28.85
N TRP A 17 -25.64 21.43 -28.15
CA TRP A 17 -25.59 21.15 -26.71
C TRP A 17 -24.70 19.98 -26.36
N SER A 18 -24.73 18.89 -27.16
CA SER A 18 -23.85 17.75 -26.97
C SER A 18 -22.37 18.14 -27.19
N GLY A 19 -22.10 18.96 -28.21
CA GLY A 19 -20.75 19.48 -28.45
C GLY A 19 -20.24 20.37 -27.32
N LEU A 20 -21.11 21.26 -26.78
CA LEU A 20 -20.77 22.10 -25.65
C LEU A 20 -20.52 21.29 -24.39
N ALA A 21 -21.36 20.29 -24.12
CA ALA A 21 -21.17 19.38 -22.99
C ALA A 21 -19.84 18.58 -23.11
N ALA A 22 -19.54 18.04 -24.31
CA ALA A 22 -18.29 17.35 -24.56
C ALA A 22 -17.08 18.27 -24.33
N LEU A 23 -17.13 19.50 -24.86
CA LEU A 23 -16.08 20.49 -24.64
C LEU A 23 -15.90 20.82 -23.16
N PHE A 24 -16.99 20.98 -22.41
CA PHE A 24 -16.95 21.20 -20.96
C PHE A 24 -16.25 20.06 -20.24
N PHE A 25 -16.62 18.80 -20.51
CA PHE A 25 -15.98 17.64 -19.86
C PHE A 25 -14.51 17.49 -20.22
N VAL A 26 -14.14 17.70 -21.47
CA VAL A 26 -12.73 17.69 -21.92
C VAL A 26 -11.93 18.77 -21.21
N THR A 27 -12.46 20.00 -21.14
CA THR A 27 -11.77 21.11 -20.46
C THR A 27 -11.58 20.82 -18.97
N MET A 28 -12.62 20.29 -18.30
CA MET A 28 -12.54 19.94 -16.88
C MET A 28 -11.54 18.80 -16.63
N GLU A 29 -11.47 17.80 -17.51
CA GLU A 29 -10.50 16.71 -17.42
C GLU A 29 -9.06 17.23 -17.61
N LEU A 30 -8.83 18.08 -18.61
CA LEU A 30 -7.52 18.70 -18.84
C LEU A 30 -7.10 19.59 -17.68
N ALA A 31 -8.02 20.37 -17.11
CA ALA A 31 -7.74 21.19 -15.93
C ALA A 31 -7.37 20.32 -14.71
N ALA A 32 -8.08 19.20 -14.48
CA ALA A 32 -7.79 18.28 -13.40
C ALA A 32 -6.41 17.61 -13.55
N ARG A 33 -6.01 17.28 -14.78
CA ARG A 33 -4.69 16.71 -15.09
C ARG A 33 -3.58 17.74 -14.98
N LEU A 34 -3.84 18.97 -15.43
CA LEU A 34 -2.89 20.07 -15.31
C LEU A 34 -2.62 20.41 -13.84
N ASP A 35 -3.64 20.42 -13.00
CA ASP A 35 -3.49 20.60 -11.55
C ASP A 35 -2.57 19.53 -10.93
N ASP A 36 -2.78 18.25 -11.25
CA ASP A 36 -1.90 17.17 -10.78
C ASP A 36 -0.47 17.29 -11.35
N HIS A 37 -0.35 17.76 -12.61
CA HIS A 37 0.98 17.98 -13.21
C HIS A 37 1.75 19.10 -12.50
N LEU A 38 1.08 20.23 -12.26
CA LEU A 38 1.70 21.38 -11.57
C LEU A 38 2.00 21.07 -10.10
N THR A 39 1.14 20.30 -9.45
CA THR A 39 1.29 19.99 -8.02
C THR A 39 2.29 18.86 -7.76
N PHE A 40 2.29 17.82 -8.59
CA PHE A 40 3.01 16.56 -8.32
C PHE A 40 3.95 16.13 -9.45
N GLY A 41 4.01 16.86 -10.57
CA GLY A 41 4.74 16.42 -11.76
C GLY A 41 4.13 15.20 -12.45
N ALA A 42 2.84 14.93 -12.24
CA ALA A 42 2.15 13.80 -12.85
C ALA A 42 2.07 13.96 -14.39
N PRO A 43 2.09 12.86 -15.18
CA PRO A 43 1.97 12.96 -16.63
C PRO A 43 0.60 13.50 -17.03
N LEU A 44 0.56 14.42 -18.01
CA LEU A 44 -0.70 14.98 -18.54
C LEU A 44 -1.53 13.95 -19.33
N SER A 45 -0.87 12.97 -19.93
CA SER A 45 -1.50 11.89 -20.68
C SER A 45 -1.34 10.55 -19.97
N GLY A 46 -2.19 9.58 -20.33
CA GLY A 46 -2.16 8.24 -19.77
C GLY A 46 -3.35 7.94 -18.83
N ARG A 47 -3.29 6.76 -18.22
CA ARG A 47 -4.32 6.30 -17.29
C ARG A 47 -4.08 6.94 -15.93
N TYR A 48 -5.16 7.34 -15.26
CA TYR A 48 -5.13 7.91 -13.92
C TYR A 48 -5.59 6.86 -12.89
N ASP A 49 -4.89 5.72 -12.87
CA ASP A 49 -5.04 4.76 -11.80
C ASP A 49 -3.66 4.25 -11.34
N MET A 50 -3.58 3.85 -10.08
CA MET A 50 -2.35 3.39 -9.45
C MET A 50 -1.83 2.08 -10.07
N GLU A 51 -2.69 1.30 -10.71
CA GLU A 51 -2.32 0.02 -11.32
C GLU A 51 -1.30 0.21 -12.44
N GLN A 52 -1.28 1.38 -13.11
CA GLN A 52 -0.27 1.69 -14.13
C GLN A 52 1.17 1.77 -13.58
N LEU A 53 1.34 1.94 -12.27
CA LEU A 53 2.65 1.93 -11.62
C LEU A 53 3.24 0.52 -11.49
N PHE A 54 2.44 -0.52 -11.74
CA PHE A 54 2.84 -1.90 -11.53
C PHE A 54 2.55 -2.74 -12.76
N GLN A 55 3.46 -3.66 -13.06
CA GLN A 55 3.34 -4.55 -14.20
C GLN A 55 3.55 -6.01 -13.79
N PRO A 56 2.78 -6.94 -14.34
CA PRO A 56 3.03 -8.36 -14.16
C PRO A 56 4.30 -8.75 -14.91
N THR A 57 5.13 -9.58 -14.28
CA THR A 57 6.32 -10.18 -14.88
C THR A 57 6.30 -11.70 -14.61
N PRO A 58 7.13 -12.50 -15.28
CA PRO A 58 7.26 -13.92 -14.96
C PRO A 58 7.69 -14.20 -13.50
N ARG A 59 8.29 -13.21 -12.84
CA ARG A 59 8.74 -13.26 -11.44
C ARG A 59 7.79 -12.58 -10.46
N GLY A 60 6.55 -12.33 -10.85
CA GLY A 60 5.56 -11.61 -10.04
C GLY A 60 5.38 -10.16 -10.47
N VAL A 61 4.57 -9.42 -9.73
CA VAL A 61 4.33 -8.01 -10.01
C VAL A 61 5.56 -7.18 -9.63
N ARG A 62 5.91 -6.20 -10.47
CA ARG A 62 7.02 -5.25 -10.24
C ARG A 62 6.56 -3.83 -10.51
N GLY A 63 7.17 -2.88 -9.81
CA GLY A 63 7.01 -1.48 -10.14
C GLY A 63 7.59 -1.16 -11.53
N VAL A 64 6.89 -0.28 -12.25
CA VAL A 64 7.35 0.21 -13.55
C VAL A 64 8.50 1.20 -13.33
N PRO A 65 9.70 0.97 -13.89
CA PRO A 65 10.80 1.92 -13.77
C PRO A 65 10.40 3.34 -14.17
N ASN A 66 10.70 4.31 -13.32
CA ASN A 66 10.34 5.73 -13.48
C ASN A 66 8.82 5.98 -13.61
N GLY A 67 7.99 5.03 -13.17
CA GLY A 67 6.53 5.14 -13.20
C GLY A 67 6.02 6.35 -12.42
N ARG A 68 5.04 7.07 -12.97
CA ARG A 68 4.41 8.22 -12.31
C ARG A 68 2.91 8.18 -12.48
N CYS A 69 2.21 8.43 -11.37
CA CYS A 69 0.74 8.51 -11.34
C CYS A 69 0.31 9.41 -10.18
N MET A 70 -0.47 10.45 -10.46
CA MET A 70 -0.87 11.44 -9.44
C MET A 70 0.34 11.88 -8.59
N LYS A 71 0.27 11.72 -7.27
CA LYS A 71 1.35 12.07 -6.33
C LYS A 71 2.43 10.98 -6.17
N TRP A 72 2.27 9.83 -6.80
CA TRP A 72 3.21 8.72 -6.64
C TRP A 72 4.20 8.64 -7.78
N SER A 73 5.47 8.47 -7.42
CA SER A 73 6.57 8.23 -8.35
C SER A 73 7.38 7.02 -7.91
N LEU A 74 7.83 6.25 -8.88
CA LEU A 74 8.76 5.16 -8.70
C LEU A 74 10.12 5.55 -9.29
N ASN A 75 11.20 5.08 -8.70
CA ASN A 75 12.55 5.29 -9.19
C ASN A 75 12.89 4.37 -10.37
N SER A 76 14.13 4.43 -10.87
CA SER A 76 14.62 3.61 -11.98
C SER A 76 14.56 2.11 -11.73
N LEU A 77 14.48 1.67 -10.47
CA LEU A 77 14.34 0.27 -10.07
C LEU A 77 12.88 -0.14 -9.79
N GLY A 78 11.92 0.79 -9.94
CA GLY A 78 10.51 0.52 -9.68
C GLY A 78 10.12 0.55 -8.20
N PHE A 79 10.94 1.09 -7.31
CA PHE A 79 10.60 1.34 -5.90
C PHE A 79 10.05 2.74 -5.71
N ARG A 80 9.15 2.92 -4.74
CA ARG A 80 8.61 4.24 -4.44
C ARG A 80 9.67 5.17 -3.88
N GLY A 81 9.74 6.39 -4.41
CA GLY A 81 10.58 7.47 -3.93
C GLY A 81 11.68 7.86 -4.91
N THR A 82 12.75 8.44 -4.36
CA THR A 82 13.89 8.95 -5.12
C THR A 82 14.82 7.82 -5.59
N GLU A 83 15.77 8.16 -6.46
CA GLU A 83 16.84 7.26 -6.86
C GLU A 83 17.69 6.84 -5.66
N LEU A 84 18.14 5.57 -5.69
CA LEU A 84 19.00 5.03 -4.66
C LEU A 84 20.38 5.67 -4.76
N GLN A 85 20.92 6.06 -3.61
CA GLN A 85 22.24 6.62 -3.49
C GLN A 85 23.21 5.54 -3.02
N ARG A 86 24.40 5.48 -3.62
CA ARG A 86 25.44 4.56 -3.19
C ARG A 86 26.49 5.35 -2.41
N PHE A 87 26.50 5.15 -1.11
CA PHE A 87 27.55 5.64 -0.24
C PHE A 87 28.37 4.45 0.27
N ALA A 88 29.66 4.66 0.51
CA ALA A 88 30.45 3.72 1.30
C ALA A 88 29.87 3.71 2.74
N ASP A 89 29.86 2.56 3.38
CA ASP A 89 29.47 2.39 4.79
C ASP A 89 28.02 2.77 5.15
N GLN A 90 27.10 2.70 4.16
CA GLN A 90 25.67 2.87 4.44
C GLN A 90 25.00 1.56 4.88
N VAL A 91 24.09 1.64 5.83
CA VAL A 91 23.13 0.58 6.16
C VAL A 91 21.92 0.67 5.24
N ARG A 92 21.64 -0.40 4.53
CA ARG A 92 20.49 -0.47 3.64
C ARG A 92 19.32 -1.20 4.29
N VAL A 93 18.23 -0.49 4.45
CA VAL A 93 16.98 -0.99 5.01
C VAL A 93 15.94 -1.10 3.90
N VAL A 94 15.30 -2.25 3.77
CA VAL A 94 14.17 -2.44 2.86
C VAL A 94 12.90 -2.55 3.67
N THR A 95 11.88 -1.77 3.33
CA THR A 95 10.52 -1.92 3.88
C THR A 95 9.65 -2.67 2.88
N TYR A 96 9.08 -3.79 3.32
CA TYR A 96 8.32 -4.72 2.53
C TYR A 96 6.90 -4.87 3.09
N GLY A 97 5.88 -4.62 2.26
CA GLY A 97 4.48 -4.64 2.67
C GLY A 97 3.54 -4.17 1.56
N ALA A 98 2.29 -3.96 1.90
CA ALA A 98 1.25 -3.58 0.95
C ALA A 98 1.09 -2.05 0.81
N SER A 99 -0.14 -1.60 0.72
CA SER A 99 -0.51 -0.19 0.53
C SER A 99 -0.12 0.72 1.69
N GLU A 100 -0.08 0.21 2.90
CA GLU A 100 0.36 0.91 4.11
C GLU A 100 1.85 1.23 4.03
N THR A 101 2.65 0.29 3.53
CA THR A 101 4.10 0.49 3.28
C THR A 101 4.33 1.39 2.08
N PHE A 102 3.55 1.20 1.01
CA PHE A 102 3.60 2.09 -0.14
C PHE A 102 3.26 3.53 0.24
N GLY A 103 2.31 3.73 1.14
CA GLY A 103 1.89 5.05 1.62
C GLY A 103 0.94 5.75 0.66
N ILE A 104 -0.31 5.26 0.54
CA ILE A 104 -1.26 5.78 -0.45
C ILE A 104 -1.90 7.11 -0.06
N TYR A 105 -2.02 7.41 1.24
CA TYR A 105 -2.66 8.64 1.73
C TYR A 105 -1.68 9.74 2.13
N GLU A 106 -0.47 9.37 2.54
CA GLU A 106 0.55 10.31 2.99
C GLU A 106 0.99 11.25 1.85
N ASP A 107 1.42 12.43 2.19
CA ASP A 107 2.01 13.37 1.25
C ASP A 107 3.31 12.82 0.65
N VAL A 108 3.76 13.42 -0.43
CA VAL A 108 5.01 13.02 -1.11
C VAL A 108 6.17 13.09 -0.13
N GLY A 109 6.87 11.97 0.02
CA GLY A 109 8.02 11.84 0.93
C GLY A 109 7.66 11.82 2.42
N ARG A 110 6.38 11.60 2.77
CA ARG A 110 5.91 11.50 4.16
C ARG A 110 5.49 10.09 4.57
N GLU A 111 5.56 9.10 3.66
CA GLU A 111 5.31 7.70 3.99
C GLU A 111 6.31 7.18 5.04
N TYR A 112 5.90 6.18 5.84
CA TYR A 112 6.71 5.74 7.00
C TYR A 112 8.15 5.28 6.64
N PRO A 113 8.45 4.72 5.46
CA PRO A 113 9.84 4.43 5.10
C PRO A 113 10.70 5.71 5.00
N ARG A 114 10.15 6.80 4.48
CA ARG A 114 10.85 8.09 4.46
C ARG A 114 10.92 8.75 5.85
N ALA A 115 9.88 8.55 6.68
CA ALA A 115 9.93 8.98 8.08
C ALA A 115 11.01 8.24 8.85
N LEU A 116 11.11 6.93 8.68
CA LEU A 116 12.18 6.09 9.25
C LEU A 116 13.56 6.58 8.83
N GLU A 117 13.78 6.80 7.54
CA GLU A 117 15.06 7.29 7.01
C GLU A 117 15.46 8.63 7.62
N ARG A 118 14.51 9.57 7.73
CA ARG A 118 14.76 10.88 8.37
C ARG A 118 15.16 10.70 9.83
N VAL A 119 14.48 9.85 10.58
CA VAL A 119 14.77 9.60 12.01
C VAL A 119 16.13 8.94 12.20
N LEU A 120 16.47 7.97 11.36
CA LEU A 120 17.75 7.28 11.42
C LEU A 120 18.91 8.23 11.12
N ASN A 121 18.78 9.10 10.11
CA ASN A 121 19.82 10.02 9.69
C ASN A 121 19.82 11.37 10.47
N ALA A 122 18.84 11.61 11.34
CA ALA A 122 18.83 12.80 12.21
C ALA A 122 19.85 12.74 13.35
N SER A 123 20.35 11.54 13.68
CA SER A 123 21.36 11.35 14.71
C SER A 123 22.74 11.34 14.05
N ASP A 124 23.65 12.16 14.55
CA ASP A 124 25.04 12.30 14.02
C ASP A 124 25.92 11.14 14.50
N VAL A 125 25.53 9.91 14.17
CA VAL A 125 26.20 8.67 14.62
C VAL A 125 27.28 8.19 13.64
N GLY A 126 27.62 8.99 12.63
CA GLY A 126 28.64 8.62 11.64
C GLY A 126 28.23 7.52 10.65
N GLN A 127 27.04 6.91 10.81
CA GLN A 127 26.49 5.88 9.96
C GLN A 127 25.32 6.43 9.14
N ARG A 128 25.31 6.20 7.83
CA ARG A 128 24.22 6.57 6.94
C ARG A 128 23.26 5.40 6.73
N PHE A 129 21.99 5.74 6.68
CA PHE A 129 20.91 4.80 6.38
C PHE A 129 20.23 5.16 5.07
N GLU A 130 20.04 4.17 4.20
CA GLU A 130 19.21 4.27 3.01
C GLU A 130 18.01 3.36 3.21
N VAL A 131 16.79 3.94 3.17
CA VAL A 131 15.56 3.16 3.34
C VAL A 131 14.81 3.04 2.02
N ILE A 132 14.68 1.82 1.52
CA ILE A 132 14.01 1.50 0.25
C ILE A 132 12.55 1.14 0.53
N ASN A 133 11.62 1.86 -0.08
CA ASN A 133 10.21 1.53 -0.02
C ASN A 133 9.84 0.52 -1.11
N ALA A 134 9.84 -0.77 -0.77
CA ALA A 134 9.41 -1.87 -1.64
C ALA A 134 7.92 -2.24 -1.41
N GLY A 135 7.13 -1.36 -0.81
CA GLY A 135 5.70 -1.51 -0.65
C GLY A 135 4.96 -1.51 -1.99
N MET A 136 3.92 -2.34 -2.08
CA MET A 136 3.12 -2.48 -3.29
C MET A 136 1.65 -2.68 -2.93
N PRO A 137 0.74 -1.76 -3.34
CA PRO A 137 -0.68 -1.90 -3.02
C PRO A 137 -1.25 -3.24 -3.44
N GLY A 138 -1.98 -3.89 -2.52
CA GLY A 138 -2.57 -5.21 -2.74
C GLY A 138 -1.59 -6.39 -2.65
N MET A 139 -0.32 -6.16 -2.33
CA MET A 139 0.66 -7.23 -2.17
C MET A 139 0.35 -8.08 -0.94
N ARG A 140 0.36 -9.39 -1.14
CA ARG A 140 0.33 -10.37 -0.05
C ARG A 140 1.76 -10.76 0.29
N VAL A 141 2.05 -11.00 1.57
CA VAL A 141 3.41 -11.32 2.02
C VAL A 141 4.03 -12.44 1.18
N GLY A 142 3.32 -13.55 1.00
CA GLY A 142 3.84 -14.69 0.22
C GLY A 142 4.00 -14.41 -1.28
N SER A 143 3.15 -13.54 -1.86
CA SER A 143 3.23 -13.23 -3.30
C SER A 143 4.47 -12.42 -3.68
N GLY A 144 5.08 -11.73 -2.73
CA GLY A 144 6.27 -10.92 -2.94
C GLY A 144 7.59 -11.62 -2.55
N VAL A 145 7.58 -12.88 -2.16
CA VAL A 145 8.81 -13.62 -1.76
C VAL A 145 9.86 -13.63 -2.88
N GLN A 146 9.43 -13.74 -4.15
CA GLN A 146 10.37 -13.64 -5.26
C GLN A 146 10.95 -12.23 -5.42
N LEU A 147 10.19 -11.18 -5.08
CA LEU A 147 10.72 -9.81 -5.03
C LEU A 147 11.80 -9.68 -3.94
N LEU A 148 11.59 -10.28 -2.77
CA LEU A 148 12.60 -10.28 -1.69
C LEU A 148 13.91 -10.96 -2.14
N ARG A 149 13.84 -12.09 -2.85
CA ARG A 149 15.02 -12.75 -3.41
C ARG A 149 15.73 -11.88 -4.45
N ASP A 150 14.99 -11.24 -5.33
CA ASP A 150 15.54 -10.34 -6.36
C ASP A 150 16.21 -9.11 -5.70
N ILE A 151 15.59 -8.54 -4.66
CA ILE A 151 16.15 -7.45 -3.85
C ILE A 151 17.43 -7.92 -3.16
N GLY A 152 17.42 -9.10 -2.52
CA GLY A 152 18.59 -9.68 -1.87
C GLY A 152 19.79 -9.81 -2.84
N ALA A 153 19.53 -10.37 -4.01
CA ALA A 153 20.57 -10.58 -5.03
C ALA A 153 21.12 -9.29 -5.66
N SER A 154 20.33 -8.22 -5.72
CA SER A 154 20.72 -6.98 -6.43
C SER A 154 21.11 -5.82 -5.52
N LEU A 155 20.52 -5.73 -4.34
CA LEU A 155 20.67 -4.58 -3.45
C LEU A 155 21.42 -4.90 -2.17
N HIS A 156 21.54 -6.17 -1.81
CA HIS A 156 22.22 -6.64 -0.59
C HIS A 156 21.81 -5.84 0.66
N PRO A 157 20.52 -5.90 1.07
CA PRO A 157 20.04 -5.16 2.23
C PRO A 157 20.66 -5.72 3.52
N ASP A 158 20.89 -4.84 4.49
CA ASP A 158 21.32 -5.23 5.83
C ASP A 158 20.10 -5.62 6.71
N VAL A 159 18.98 -4.91 6.52
CA VAL A 159 17.74 -5.10 7.28
C VAL A 159 16.54 -5.11 6.34
N VAL A 160 15.60 -6.04 6.56
CA VAL A 160 14.31 -6.04 5.88
C VAL A 160 13.18 -6.01 6.89
N ILE A 161 12.38 -4.95 6.84
CA ILE A 161 11.20 -4.74 7.68
C ILE A 161 9.98 -5.28 6.94
N VAL A 162 9.28 -6.23 7.54
CA VAL A 162 8.04 -6.82 7.00
C VAL A 162 6.84 -6.25 7.74
N TYR A 163 6.01 -5.45 7.03
CA TYR A 163 4.73 -4.93 7.51
C TYR A 163 3.59 -5.66 6.75
N PRO A 164 3.05 -6.76 7.30
CA PRO A 164 2.07 -7.59 6.62
C PRO A 164 0.66 -7.01 6.75
N THR A 165 -0.20 -7.25 5.75
CA THR A 165 -1.63 -6.85 5.76
C THR A 165 -2.52 -8.10 5.87
N PRO A 166 -3.08 -8.39 7.07
CA PRO A 166 -3.84 -9.63 7.32
C PRO A 166 -5.10 -9.77 6.48
N THR A 167 -5.80 -8.68 6.16
CA THR A 167 -7.05 -8.72 5.41
C THR A 167 -6.91 -9.29 3.99
N HIS A 168 -5.71 -9.27 3.43
CA HIS A 168 -5.43 -9.91 2.15
C HIS A 168 -5.51 -11.44 2.18
N TYR A 169 -5.71 -12.04 3.35
CA TYR A 169 -5.85 -13.48 3.56
C TYR A 169 -7.28 -13.93 3.84
N ILE A 170 -8.27 -13.04 3.79
CA ILE A 170 -9.68 -13.43 3.87
C ILE A 170 -10.00 -14.40 2.74
N GLY A 171 -10.51 -15.60 3.08
CA GLY A 171 -10.82 -16.66 2.13
C GLY A 171 -9.61 -17.36 1.47
N VAL A 172 -8.39 -17.09 1.92
CA VAL A 172 -7.17 -17.70 1.39
C VAL A 172 -6.83 -18.96 2.18
N THR A 173 -6.95 -20.12 1.55
CA THR A 173 -6.70 -21.43 2.21
C THR A 173 -5.36 -22.08 1.82
N ARG A 174 -4.64 -21.52 0.84
CA ARG A 174 -3.35 -22.02 0.39
C ARG A 174 -2.33 -20.88 0.35
N PRO A 175 -1.12 -21.08 0.91
CA PRO A 175 -0.07 -20.05 0.92
C PRO A 175 0.25 -19.52 -0.48
N TYR A 176 0.57 -18.24 -0.57
CA TYR A 176 0.96 -17.59 -1.83
C TYR A 176 2.38 -17.92 -2.25
N CYS A 177 3.30 -18.13 -1.30
CA CYS A 177 4.68 -18.48 -1.60
C CYS A 177 4.83 -19.85 -2.29
N GLU A 178 3.83 -20.73 -2.19
CA GLU A 178 3.78 -22.02 -2.87
C GLU A 178 3.10 -21.97 -4.24
N ARG A 179 2.52 -20.82 -4.61
CA ARG A 179 1.81 -20.69 -5.88
C ARG A 179 2.79 -20.33 -6.99
N THR A 180 2.70 -21.03 -8.11
CA THR A 180 3.37 -20.61 -9.33
C THR A 180 2.78 -19.26 -9.75
N VAL A 181 3.63 -18.24 -9.94
CA VAL A 181 3.19 -16.93 -10.39
C VAL A 181 2.65 -17.06 -11.81
N SER A 182 1.35 -17.11 -11.95
CA SER A 182 0.70 -16.92 -13.23
C SER A 182 0.67 -15.41 -13.50
N ALA A 183 1.36 -14.97 -14.53
CA ALA A 183 1.24 -13.61 -15.04
C ALA A 183 -0.19 -13.42 -15.61
N ARG A 184 -1.16 -13.19 -14.74
CA ARG A 184 -2.49 -12.82 -15.19
C ARG A 184 -2.38 -11.41 -15.74
N ALA A 185 -2.43 -11.29 -17.05
CA ALA A 185 -2.65 -10.01 -17.70
C ALA A 185 -3.95 -9.43 -17.10
N ASN A 186 -3.82 -8.37 -16.31
CA ASN A 186 -4.99 -7.63 -15.88
C ASN A 186 -5.72 -7.19 -17.16
N SER A 187 -7.01 -7.52 -17.22
CA SER A 187 -7.89 -6.95 -18.24
C SER A 187 -7.64 -5.45 -18.25
N SER A 188 -7.39 -4.90 -19.44
CA SER A 188 -7.11 -3.47 -19.60
C SER A 188 -8.21 -2.68 -18.88
N PRO A 189 -7.92 -2.01 -17.76
CA PRO A 189 -8.94 -1.23 -17.08
C PRO A 189 -9.40 -0.12 -18.01
N GLY A 190 -10.70 0.17 -17.99
CA GLY A 190 -11.29 1.22 -18.78
C GLY A 190 -10.71 2.60 -18.44
N PHE A 191 -10.93 3.57 -19.31
CA PHE A 191 -10.58 4.97 -19.07
C PHE A 191 -11.24 5.47 -17.78
N LYS A 192 -10.43 5.95 -16.83
CA LYS A 192 -10.91 6.62 -15.61
C LYS A 192 -10.63 8.12 -15.75
N ALA A 193 -11.70 8.91 -15.77
CA ALA A 193 -11.59 10.37 -15.85
C ALA A 193 -11.11 10.92 -14.50
N ARG A 194 -10.04 11.71 -14.50
CA ARG A 194 -9.46 12.31 -13.29
C ARG A 194 -10.42 13.32 -12.65
N MET A 195 -11.11 14.10 -13.46
CA MET A 195 -12.14 15.04 -13.02
C MET A 195 -13.23 14.34 -12.20
N GLY A 196 -13.69 13.18 -12.67
CA GLY A 196 -14.74 12.41 -11.96
C GLY A 196 -14.28 11.96 -10.58
N GLU A 197 -13.03 11.56 -10.39
CA GLU A 197 -12.49 11.19 -9.08
C GLU A 197 -12.38 12.40 -8.15
N LYS A 198 -11.82 13.52 -8.61
CA LYS A 198 -11.75 14.76 -7.83
C LYS A 198 -13.15 15.25 -7.40
N LEU A 199 -14.14 15.19 -8.29
CA LEU A 199 -15.53 15.56 -7.97
C LEU A 199 -16.14 14.60 -6.94
N LYS A 200 -15.94 13.30 -7.10
CA LYS A 200 -16.39 12.28 -6.15
C LYS A 200 -15.82 12.51 -4.75
N ASP A 201 -14.53 12.84 -4.65
CA ASP A 201 -13.86 13.08 -3.38
C ASP A 201 -14.40 14.36 -2.71
N ARG A 202 -14.61 15.43 -3.48
CA ARG A 202 -15.25 16.66 -2.96
C ARG A 202 -16.68 16.44 -2.51
N LEU A 203 -17.48 15.68 -3.27
CA LEU A 203 -18.85 15.34 -2.89
C LEU A 203 -18.88 14.48 -1.62
N LYS A 204 -18.00 13.50 -1.51
CA LYS A 204 -17.88 12.71 -0.27
C LYS A 204 -17.49 13.57 0.93
N ALA A 205 -16.57 14.52 0.75
CA ALA A 205 -16.16 15.44 1.81
C ALA A 205 -17.30 16.38 2.26
N ALA A 206 -18.23 16.73 1.35
CA ALA A 206 -19.37 17.58 1.64
C ALA A 206 -20.56 16.85 2.30
N LEU A 207 -20.62 15.51 2.21
CA LEU A 207 -21.71 14.71 2.76
C LEU A 207 -21.48 14.38 4.23
N PRO A 208 -22.53 14.42 5.08
CA PRO A 208 -22.43 13.95 6.45
C PRO A 208 -22.03 12.47 6.51
N ARG A 209 -21.13 12.12 7.43
CA ARG A 209 -20.62 10.73 7.61
C ARG A 209 -21.74 9.70 7.79
N ASN A 210 -22.81 10.08 8.52
CA ASN A 210 -23.98 9.21 8.71
C ASN A 210 -24.69 8.88 7.39
N GLY A 211 -24.83 9.85 6.49
CA GLY A 211 -25.39 9.64 5.15
C GLY A 211 -24.53 8.71 4.31
N LEU A 212 -23.22 8.92 4.31
CA LEU A 212 -22.27 8.06 3.62
C LEU A 212 -22.27 6.62 4.18
N THR A 213 -22.37 6.47 5.51
CA THR A 213 -22.48 5.15 6.16
C THR A 213 -23.75 4.43 5.71
N LEU A 214 -24.89 5.12 5.65
CA LEU A 214 -26.15 4.54 5.18
C LEU A 214 -26.06 4.10 3.72
N MET A 215 -25.51 4.94 2.84
CA MET A 215 -25.31 4.61 1.42
C MET A 215 -24.39 3.39 1.25
N ARG A 216 -23.31 3.30 2.01
CA ARG A 216 -22.41 2.14 2.00
C ARG A 216 -23.13 0.87 2.46
N LYS A 217 -23.88 0.93 3.57
CA LYS A 217 -24.67 -0.21 4.06
C LYS A 217 -25.69 -0.70 3.04
N ALA A 218 -26.36 0.22 2.36
CA ALA A 218 -27.31 -0.13 1.29
C ALA A 218 -26.58 -0.82 0.12
N GLY A 219 -25.42 -0.30 -0.31
CA GLY A 219 -24.60 -0.94 -1.35
C GLY A 219 -24.13 -2.34 -0.95
N ILE A 220 -23.57 -2.49 0.24
CA ILE A 220 -23.12 -3.78 0.78
C ILE A 220 -24.30 -4.77 0.84
N TRP A 221 -25.46 -4.34 1.35
CA TRP A 221 -26.65 -5.20 1.39
C TRP A 221 -27.09 -5.65 -0.01
N TRP A 222 -26.97 -4.76 -1.00
CA TRP A 222 -27.29 -5.09 -2.38
C TRP A 222 -26.30 -6.11 -2.96
N ASP A 223 -25.01 -5.93 -2.72
CA ASP A 223 -23.93 -6.76 -3.26
C ASP A 223 -23.89 -8.15 -2.60
N THR A 224 -24.24 -8.24 -1.30
CA THR A 224 -24.22 -9.51 -0.53
C THR A 224 -25.55 -10.22 -0.47
N ARG A 225 -26.53 -9.80 -1.26
CA ARG A 225 -27.88 -10.38 -1.24
C ARG A 225 -27.85 -11.82 -1.72
N GLY A 226 -28.14 -12.75 -0.79
CA GLY A 226 -28.13 -14.20 -1.06
C GLY A 226 -26.76 -14.87 -0.85
N GLU A 227 -25.74 -14.17 -0.43
CA GLU A 227 -24.44 -14.73 -0.11
C GLU A 227 -24.25 -14.95 1.40
N ALA A 228 -23.42 -15.95 1.74
CA ALA A 228 -23.07 -16.20 3.14
C ALA A 228 -22.13 -15.12 3.66
N VAL A 229 -22.52 -14.43 4.71
CA VAL A 229 -21.70 -13.44 5.40
C VAL A 229 -21.08 -14.08 6.63
N VAL A 230 -19.75 -13.98 6.75
CA VAL A 230 -18.98 -14.59 7.84
C VAL A 230 -18.62 -13.57 8.92
N ASP A 231 -18.63 -14.02 10.18
CA ASP A 231 -18.24 -13.23 11.33
C ASP A 231 -16.77 -13.43 11.72
N ARG A 232 -16.14 -14.45 11.16
CA ARG A 232 -14.79 -14.86 11.53
C ARG A 232 -14.06 -15.50 10.36
N VAL A 233 -12.79 -15.15 10.20
CA VAL A 233 -11.91 -15.83 9.24
C VAL A 233 -11.60 -17.25 9.74
N ASP A 234 -11.58 -18.20 8.84
CA ASP A 234 -11.26 -19.58 9.16
C ASP A 234 -9.78 -19.75 9.59
N ARG A 235 -9.50 -20.88 10.20
CA ARG A 235 -8.15 -21.21 10.65
C ARG A 235 -7.18 -21.36 9.47
N ALA A 236 -7.63 -21.94 8.36
CA ALA A 236 -6.79 -22.18 7.19
C ALA A 236 -6.24 -20.86 6.60
N SER A 237 -7.04 -19.80 6.60
CA SER A 237 -6.58 -18.47 6.16
C SER A 237 -5.44 -17.90 7.04
N LEU A 238 -5.54 -18.09 8.36
CA LEU A 238 -4.49 -17.67 9.29
C LEU A 238 -3.25 -18.57 9.19
N ASP A 239 -3.44 -19.87 8.97
CA ASP A 239 -2.32 -20.80 8.78
C ASP A 239 -1.58 -20.49 7.46
N ALA A 240 -2.30 -20.16 6.38
CA ALA A 240 -1.70 -19.70 5.13
C ALA A 240 -0.94 -18.35 5.31
N PHE A 241 -1.49 -17.42 6.07
CA PHE A 241 -0.82 -16.17 6.41
C PHE A 241 0.48 -16.40 7.19
N GLU A 242 0.45 -17.24 8.22
CA GLU A 242 1.63 -17.58 9.02
C GLU A 242 2.70 -18.29 8.19
N HIS A 243 2.29 -19.21 7.31
CA HIS A 243 3.21 -19.90 6.40
C HIS A 243 3.92 -18.90 5.46
N ASP A 244 3.19 -17.96 4.87
CA ASP A 244 3.73 -16.92 4.00
C ASP A 244 4.69 -15.97 4.75
N LEU A 245 4.44 -15.68 6.03
CA LEU A 245 5.40 -14.94 6.87
C LEU A 245 6.72 -15.70 6.98
N ARG A 246 6.68 -17.01 7.26
CA ARG A 246 7.90 -17.84 7.32
C ARG A 246 8.64 -17.92 6.00
N CYS A 247 7.92 -18.02 4.88
CA CYS A 247 8.54 -17.95 3.56
C CYS A 247 9.29 -16.63 3.33
N ALA A 248 8.69 -15.51 3.74
CA ALA A 248 9.33 -14.20 3.62
C ALA A 248 10.59 -14.10 4.50
N LEU A 249 10.50 -14.56 5.76
CA LEU A 249 11.65 -14.60 6.67
C LEU A 249 12.79 -15.48 6.12
N GLY A 250 12.47 -16.62 5.54
CA GLY A 250 13.45 -17.49 4.86
C GLY A 250 14.16 -16.76 3.73
N ALA A 251 13.42 -16.12 2.82
CA ALA A 251 13.99 -15.37 1.70
C ALA A 251 14.86 -14.19 2.14
N ILE A 252 14.51 -13.51 3.25
CA ILE A 252 15.31 -12.43 3.82
C ILE A 252 16.64 -12.97 4.37
N ARG A 253 16.61 -14.09 5.08
CA ARG A 253 17.83 -14.74 5.59
C ARG A 253 18.71 -15.29 4.47
N GLU A 254 18.11 -15.88 3.43
CA GLU A 254 18.82 -16.29 2.21
C GLU A 254 19.60 -15.13 1.58
N ALA A 255 19.07 -13.91 1.68
CA ALA A 255 19.73 -12.68 1.21
C ALA A 255 20.83 -12.15 2.17
N GLY A 256 21.05 -12.79 3.32
CA GLY A 256 21.98 -12.33 4.34
C GLY A 256 21.47 -11.14 5.18
N ALA A 257 20.23 -10.75 5.03
CA ALA A 257 19.63 -9.63 5.74
C ALA A 257 19.00 -10.04 7.08
N VAL A 258 18.93 -9.09 8.02
CA VAL A 258 18.23 -9.29 9.30
C VAL A 258 16.75 -8.96 9.12
N PRO A 259 15.83 -9.91 9.38
CA PRO A 259 14.41 -9.66 9.32
C PRO A 259 13.91 -8.94 10.57
N VAL A 260 13.02 -7.97 10.37
CA VAL A 260 12.22 -7.33 11.41
C VAL A 260 10.74 -7.52 11.07
N LEU A 261 9.99 -8.18 11.96
CA LEU A 261 8.54 -8.30 11.83
C LEU A 261 7.84 -7.16 12.54
N VAL A 262 6.75 -6.69 11.93
CA VAL A 262 5.92 -5.62 12.50
C VAL A 262 4.49 -6.13 12.63
N THR A 263 3.84 -5.93 13.77
CA THR A 263 2.40 -6.20 13.90
C THR A 263 1.59 -5.15 13.13
N HIS A 264 0.46 -5.56 12.58
CA HIS A 264 -0.41 -4.69 11.79
C HIS A 264 -1.25 -3.80 12.70
N ALA A 265 -1.00 -2.50 12.64
CA ALA A 265 -1.76 -1.50 13.37
C ALA A 265 -2.99 -1.05 12.57
N ASN A 266 -4.09 -0.75 13.27
CA ASN A 266 -5.31 -0.27 12.66
C ASN A 266 -6.01 0.79 13.53
N ARG A 267 -6.96 1.51 12.95
CA ARG A 267 -7.67 2.61 13.60
C ARG A 267 -8.41 2.21 14.87
N PHE A 268 -8.80 0.94 14.99
CA PHE A 268 -9.71 0.46 16.03
C PHE A 268 -8.96 -0.01 17.26
N GLY A 269 -9.39 0.48 18.43
CA GLY A 269 -8.87 0.08 19.74
C GLY A 269 -9.92 -0.63 20.59
N ALA A 270 -9.56 -0.85 21.85
CA ALA A 270 -10.48 -1.36 22.87
C ALA A 270 -11.62 -0.38 23.14
N ILE A 271 -11.34 0.93 23.06
CA ILE A 271 -12.34 2.00 23.23
C ILE A 271 -12.90 2.33 21.85
N ARG A 272 -14.24 2.28 21.72
CA ARG A 272 -14.93 2.61 20.47
C ARG A 272 -15.09 4.12 20.31
N HIS A 273 -14.73 4.62 19.14
CA HIS A 273 -14.95 6.01 18.73
C HIS A 273 -16.30 6.17 18.01
N PRO A 274 -16.95 7.34 18.09
CA PRO A 274 -18.23 7.58 17.40
C PRO A 274 -18.17 7.31 15.87
N ASP A 275 -17.02 7.55 15.27
CA ASP A 275 -16.81 7.38 13.82
C ASP A 275 -16.49 5.95 13.38
N ASP A 276 -16.27 5.02 14.31
CA ASP A 276 -15.83 3.65 13.98
C ASP A 276 -16.80 2.94 13.03
N ALA A 277 -18.10 3.16 13.19
CA ALA A 277 -19.10 2.58 12.30
C ALA A 277 -18.91 3.00 10.84
N TYR A 278 -18.55 4.25 10.59
CA TYR A 278 -18.25 4.77 9.26
C TYR A 278 -17.03 4.07 8.65
N TRP A 279 -15.96 3.91 9.43
CA TRP A 279 -14.71 3.32 8.97
C TRP A 279 -14.81 1.80 8.78
N LEU A 280 -15.46 1.09 9.70
CA LEU A 280 -15.74 -0.35 9.59
C LEU A 280 -16.63 -0.65 8.39
N THR A 281 -17.67 0.16 8.16
CA THR A 281 -18.52 0.01 6.96
C THR A 281 -17.71 0.29 5.68
N GLY A 282 -16.73 1.22 5.72
CA GLY A 282 -15.80 1.46 4.61
C GLY A 282 -14.91 0.25 4.34
N TRP A 283 -14.41 -0.39 5.38
CA TRP A 283 -13.61 -1.62 5.29
C TRP A 283 -14.43 -2.77 4.69
N ARG A 284 -15.64 -2.97 5.23
CA ARG A 284 -16.59 -3.96 4.71
C ARG A 284 -16.94 -3.74 3.24
N GLY A 285 -16.93 -2.52 2.74
CA GLY A 285 -17.13 -2.24 1.31
C GLY A 285 -16.05 -2.83 0.39
N GLN A 286 -14.88 -3.22 0.93
CA GLN A 286 -13.81 -3.91 0.20
C GLN A 286 -13.90 -5.44 0.34
N TYR A 287 -14.54 -5.93 1.41
CA TYR A 287 -14.72 -7.35 1.74
C TYR A 287 -16.16 -7.57 2.22
N PRO A 288 -17.15 -7.46 1.32
CA PRO A 288 -18.56 -7.44 1.69
C PRO A 288 -19.04 -8.75 2.35
N GLU A 289 -18.34 -9.85 2.10
CA GLU A 289 -18.58 -11.16 2.69
C GLU A 289 -18.25 -11.24 4.19
N MET A 290 -17.51 -10.26 4.74
CA MET A 290 -17.14 -10.25 6.16
C MET A 290 -17.91 -9.17 6.93
N ARG A 291 -18.41 -9.51 8.12
CA ARG A 291 -19.02 -8.54 9.03
C ARG A 291 -17.98 -7.68 9.74
N GLU A 292 -18.39 -6.51 10.18
CA GLU A 292 -17.50 -5.51 10.81
C GLU A 292 -16.73 -6.08 12.01
N GLY A 293 -17.38 -6.91 12.85
CA GLY A 293 -16.70 -7.58 13.99
C GLY A 293 -15.63 -8.58 13.57
N GLY A 294 -15.79 -9.20 12.41
CA GLY A 294 -14.85 -10.17 11.85
C GLY A 294 -13.49 -9.55 11.53
N PHE A 295 -13.45 -8.27 11.12
CA PHE A 295 -12.18 -7.58 10.87
C PHE A 295 -11.35 -7.41 12.13
N ILE A 296 -11.98 -7.05 13.24
CA ILE A 296 -11.29 -6.87 14.52
C ILE A 296 -10.77 -8.22 15.05
N ASP A 297 -11.57 -9.29 14.93
CA ASP A 297 -11.14 -10.66 15.28
C ASP A 297 -9.94 -11.10 14.41
N LEU A 298 -10.02 -10.86 13.11
CA LEU A 298 -8.93 -11.17 12.17
C LEU A 298 -7.63 -10.46 12.56
N GLU A 299 -7.68 -9.13 12.76
CA GLU A 299 -6.51 -8.33 13.12
C GLU A 299 -5.86 -8.81 14.42
N ASN A 300 -6.67 -9.06 15.46
CA ASN A 300 -6.16 -9.54 16.73
C ASN A 300 -5.48 -10.91 16.59
N ARG A 301 -6.14 -11.85 15.93
CA ARG A 301 -5.60 -13.21 15.72
C ARG A 301 -4.38 -13.22 14.82
N ALA A 302 -4.36 -12.39 13.77
CA ALA A 302 -3.20 -12.28 12.88
C ALA A 302 -2.01 -11.65 13.62
N ASN A 303 -2.23 -10.61 14.43
CA ASN A 303 -1.18 -10.02 15.25
C ASN A 303 -0.60 -10.99 16.27
N GLU A 304 -1.44 -11.88 16.86
CA GLU A 304 -0.96 -12.97 17.70
C GLU A 304 -0.08 -13.96 16.91
N ARG A 305 -0.45 -14.29 15.65
CA ARG A 305 0.37 -15.11 14.76
C ARG A 305 1.70 -14.43 14.43
N ILE A 306 1.71 -13.12 14.17
CA ILE A 306 2.94 -12.37 13.95
C ILE A 306 3.85 -12.43 15.17
N ARG A 307 3.31 -12.18 16.37
CA ARG A 307 4.07 -12.26 17.64
C ARG A 307 4.60 -13.68 17.90
N ALA A 308 3.79 -14.70 17.65
CA ALA A 308 4.19 -16.09 17.81
C ALA A 308 5.29 -16.49 16.81
N THR A 309 5.15 -16.07 15.55
CA THR A 309 6.16 -16.29 14.51
C THR A 309 7.46 -15.60 14.87
N ALA A 310 7.43 -14.34 15.31
CA ALA A 310 8.63 -13.62 15.72
C ALA A 310 9.38 -14.33 16.84
N ARG A 311 8.65 -14.81 17.88
CA ARG A 311 9.26 -15.59 18.97
C ARG A 311 9.82 -16.92 18.49
N GLY A 312 9.06 -17.67 17.70
CA GLY A 312 9.47 -19.00 17.21
C GLY A 312 10.68 -18.94 16.28
N GLU A 313 10.72 -17.94 15.42
CA GLU A 313 11.79 -17.69 14.46
C GLU A 313 12.94 -16.86 15.05
N LYS A 314 12.82 -16.38 16.29
CA LYS A 314 13.82 -15.51 16.96
C LYS A 314 14.20 -14.29 16.14
N VAL A 315 13.19 -13.61 15.59
CA VAL A 315 13.36 -12.36 14.85
C VAL A 315 12.91 -11.18 15.68
N ILE A 316 13.44 -10.01 15.39
CA ILE A 316 13.06 -8.76 16.05
C ILE A 316 11.59 -8.47 15.72
N LEU A 317 10.83 -8.13 16.75
CA LEU A 317 9.42 -7.73 16.64
C LEU A 317 9.25 -6.27 17.04
N VAL A 318 8.62 -5.51 16.16
CA VAL A 318 8.11 -4.17 16.47
C VAL A 318 6.59 -4.27 16.64
N ASP A 319 6.10 -4.07 17.86
CA ASP A 319 4.66 -4.19 18.14
C ASP A 319 3.90 -2.89 17.86
N ALA A 320 3.78 -2.58 16.55
CA ALA A 320 3.08 -1.39 16.09
C ALA A 320 1.58 -1.43 16.42
N ALA A 321 0.96 -2.62 16.48
CA ALA A 321 -0.43 -2.76 16.88
C ALA A 321 -0.63 -2.30 18.32
N ALA A 322 0.26 -2.68 19.25
CA ALA A 322 0.18 -2.23 20.64
C ALA A 322 0.41 -0.72 20.80
N ALA A 323 1.28 -0.13 19.96
CA ALA A 323 1.65 1.28 20.06
C ALA A 323 0.67 2.23 19.34
N LEU A 324 0.06 1.82 18.26
CA LEU A 324 -0.68 2.71 17.34
C LEU A 324 -2.16 2.36 17.17
N SER A 325 -2.58 1.09 17.38
CA SER A 325 -4.00 0.75 17.21
C SER A 325 -4.87 1.50 18.23
N GLY A 326 -6.01 1.99 17.75
CA GLY A 326 -6.92 2.80 18.58
C GLY A 326 -6.51 4.27 18.71
N VAL A 327 -5.52 4.73 17.96
CA VAL A 327 -5.13 6.15 17.86
C VAL A 327 -5.62 6.70 16.52
N PRO A 328 -6.87 7.24 16.44
CA PRO A 328 -7.54 7.59 15.19
C PRO A 328 -6.77 8.57 14.31
N GLU A 329 -6.01 9.48 14.90
CA GLU A 329 -5.22 10.51 14.20
C GLU A 329 -4.08 9.90 13.38
N SER A 330 -3.66 8.69 13.73
CA SER A 330 -2.63 7.95 13.00
C SER A 330 -3.14 7.37 11.69
N PHE A 331 -4.47 7.33 11.45
CA PHE A 331 -5.07 6.61 10.33
C PHE A 331 -5.97 7.49 9.47
N ALA A 332 -5.72 7.47 8.16
CA ALA A 332 -6.53 8.15 7.15
C ALA A 332 -7.84 7.40 6.84
N ASP A 333 -7.84 6.09 7.04
CA ASP A 333 -9.02 5.22 6.99
C ASP A 333 -8.97 4.14 8.09
N HIS A 334 -9.28 2.89 7.80
CA HIS A 334 -9.28 1.79 8.77
C HIS A 334 -7.88 1.26 9.12
N ALA A 335 -6.90 1.37 8.20
CA ALA A 335 -5.55 0.82 8.38
C ALA A 335 -4.42 1.67 7.78
N HIS A 336 -4.72 2.52 6.77
CA HIS A 336 -3.69 3.33 6.14
C HIS A 336 -3.34 4.56 6.98
N PHE A 337 -2.06 4.91 6.99
CA PHE A 337 -1.56 5.99 7.84
C PHE A 337 -1.90 7.39 7.30
N THR A 338 -1.98 8.34 8.22
CA THR A 338 -1.79 9.77 7.96
C THR A 338 -0.29 10.09 7.96
N ASN A 339 0.09 11.32 7.60
CA ASN A 339 1.48 11.78 7.78
C ASN A 339 1.96 11.60 9.23
N GLU A 340 1.09 11.87 10.21
CA GLU A 340 1.41 11.74 11.62
C GLU A 340 1.57 10.27 12.03
N GLY A 341 0.68 9.39 11.58
CA GLY A 341 0.79 7.94 11.81
C GLY A 341 2.06 7.36 11.21
N ALA A 342 2.41 7.78 10.00
CA ALA A 342 3.64 7.39 9.33
C ALA A 342 4.89 7.86 10.09
N ASP A 343 4.89 9.10 10.60
CA ASP A 343 5.99 9.62 11.42
C ASP A 343 6.11 8.87 12.76
N ARG A 344 4.99 8.48 13.38
CA ARG A 344 4.99 7.66 14.61
C ARG A 344 5.56 6.26 14.37
N LEU A 345 5.11 5.59 13.29
CA LEU A 345 5.64 4.28 12.92
C LEU A 345 7.13 4.35 12.56
N GLY A 346 7.55 5.37 11.80
CA GLY A 346 8.96 5.59 11.45
C GLY A 346 9.86 5.70 12.70
N ARG A 347 9.42 6.44 13.73
CA ARG A 347 10.14 6.52 15.01
C ARG A 347 10.21 5.18 15.73
N LEU A 348 9.10 4.45 15.79
CA LEU A 348 9.03 3.14 16.45
C LEU A 348 9.97 2.12 15.79
N LEU A 349 10.08 2.15 14.46
CA LEU A 349 10.96 1.27 13.69
C LEU A 349 12.44 1.64 13.83
N ALA A 350 12.76 2.91 14.04
CA ALA A 350 14.14 3.39 14.08
C ALA A 350 14.96 2.73 15.21
N ASP A 351 14.35 2.51 16.37
CA ASP A 351 15.03 1.90 17.50
C ASP A 351 15.41 0.44 17.20
N ALA A 352 14.48 -0.33 16.59
CA ALA A 352 14.75 -1.71 16.17
C ALA A 352 15.84 -1.79 15.10
N VAL A 353 15.88 -0.85 14.14
CA VAL A 353 16.92 -0.80 13.11
C VAL A 353 18.28 -0.48 13.70
N ARG A 354 18.37 0.48 14.65
CA ARG A 354 19.63 0.83 15.34
C ARG A 354 20.18 -0.35 16.14
N GLU A 355 19.32 -1.04 16.90
CA GLU A 355 19.70 -2.23 17.66
C GLU A 355 20.26 -3.32 16.74
N THR A 356 19.62 -3.55 15.59
CA THR A 356 20.06 -4.51 14.58
C THR A 356 21.42 -4.15 14.01
N SER A 357 21.62 -2.88 13.65
CA SER A 357 22.88 -2.39 13.05
C SER A 357 24.05 -2.44 14.01
N ALA A 358 23.80 -2.23 15.29
CA ALA A 358 24.82 -2.33 16.34
C ALA A 358 25.26 -3.78 16.59
N SER A 359 24.33 -4.74 16.45
CA SER A 359 24.58 -6.17 16.72
C SER A 359 25.21 -6.90 15.54
N HIS A 360 25.06 -6.36 14.32
CA HIS A 360 25.57 -6.94 13.08
C HIS A 360 26.36 -5.86 12.32
N PRO A 361 27.58 -5.51 12.72
CA PRO A 361 28.43 -4.62 11.94
C PRO A 361 28.58 -5.23 10.55
N SER A 362 28.16 -4.46 9.54
CA SER A 362 27.96 -4.81 8.14
C SER A 362 28.93 -5.89 7.63
N ALA A 363 28.41 -7.05 7.21
CA ALA A 363 29.16 -8.02 6.39
C ALA A 363 29.62 -7.41 5.04
N ALA A 364 29.20 -6.20 4.73
CA ALA A 364 29.61 -5.43 3.57
C ALA A 364 31.07 -4.97 3.61
N ALA A 365 31.74 -5.00 4.76
CA ALA A 365 33.17 -4.66 4.85
C ALA A 365 34.08 -5.72 4.15
N ASP A 366 33.67 -7.00 4.19
CA ASP A 366 34.50 -8.08 3.66
C ASP A 366 34.34 -8.36 2.15
N VAL A 367 33.17 -8.04 1.56
CA VAL A 367 32.87 -8.29 0.13
C VAL A 367 33.35 -7.13 -0.77
N ARG A 368 33.61 -5.96 -0.22
CA ARG A 368 33.95 -4.75 -1.01
C ARG A 368 35.43 -4.64 -1.40
N THR A 369 36.27 -5.55 -0.95
CA THR A 369 37.71 -5.57 -1.33
C THR A 369 37.99 -6.35 -2.62
N THR A 370 36.98 -6.97 -3.24
CA THR A 370 37.14 -7.62 -4.54
C THR A 370 36.94 -6.58 -5.64
N VAL A 371 38.03 -5.98 -6.05
CA VAL A 371 38.15 -5.08 -7.21
C VAL A 371 37.59 -5.76 -8.45
N LEU A 372 36.55 -5.16 -9.06
CA LEU A 372 36.18 -5.49 -10.42
C LEU A 372 37.29 -5.05 -11.37
N PRO A 373 37.78 -5.92 -12.27
CA PRO A 373 38.69 -5.50 -13.31
C PRO A 373 37.99 -4.53 -14.28
N ARG A 374 38.77 -3.57 -14.75
CA ARG A 374 38.40 -2.47 -15.66
C ARG A 374 37.75 -2.94 -16.97
#